data_64b514fa2c31750f4256bf4677f531aa
#
_entry.id   64b514fa2c31750f4256bf4677f531aa
#
_cell.length_a   1.000
_cell.length_b   1.000
_cell.length_c   1.000
_cell.angle_alpha   90.00
_cell.angle_beta   90.00
_cell.angle_gamma   90.00
#
_symmetry.space_group_name_H-M   'P 1'
#
loop_
_entity.id
_entity.type
_entity.pdbx_description
1 polymer ?
#
loop_
_entity_poly.entity_id
_entity_poly.type
_entity_poly.pdbx_seq_one_letter_code
_entity_poly.pdbx_strand_id
1 'polypeptide(L)' 'MADKKEIYADGIGQIHFAGGMVRYDFVSLQPEEDGKAPTPKANVRIVMPPQGFLAAYNSMQQLIDKLLEAGVLQKNEAAK' A
#
# COMPACT_ATOMS: atom_id res chain seq x y z
N MET A 1 -3.92 22.41 15.61
CA MET A 1 -3.23 21.43 14.80
C MET A 1 -3.92 20.09 14.87
N ALA A 2 -4.27 19.56 13.74
CA ALA A 2 -4.98 18.29 13.69
C ALA A 2 -4.06 17.13 14.00
N ASP A 3 -4.59 16.17 14.71
CA ASP A 3 -3.86 14.97 14.99
C ASP A 3 -3.80 14.10 13.75
N LYS A 4 -2.68 13.46 13.55
CA LYS A 4 -2.55 12.50 12.47
C LYS A 4 -3.07 11.16 12.91
N LYS A 5 -3.73 10.49 12.00
CA LYS A 5 -4.11 9.11 12.21
C LYS A 5 -3.02 8.21 11.70
N GLU A 6 -2.71 7.19 12.47
CA GLU A 6 -1.80 6.17 12.02
C GLU A 6 -2.54 4.87 11.91
N ILE A 7 -2.43 4.24 10.77
CA ILE A 7 -3.12 3.00 10.50
C ILE A 7 -2.09 2.01 10.02
N TYR A 8 -2.09 0.84 10.63
CA TYR A 8 -1.21 -0.22 10.20
C TYR A 8 -1.82 -0.93 9.00
N ALA A 9 -1.00 -1.21 8.01
CA ALA A 9 -1.42 -2.01 6.88
C ALA A 9 -0.24 -2.84 6.42
N ASP A 10 -0.51 -4.06 6.03
CA ASP A 10 0.52 -4.91 5.46
C ASP A 10 0.82 -4.55 4.03
N GLY A 11 -0.13 -3.94 3.35
CA GLY A 11 0.11 -3.55 1.98
C GLY A 11 -1.14 -2.98 1.35
N ILE A 12 -1.09 -2.89 0.05
CA ILE A 12 -2.20 -2.39 -0.74
C ILE A 12 -2.82 -3.56 -1.47
N GLY A 13 -4.14 -3.65 -1.38
CA GLY A 13 -4.87 -4.69 -2.07
C GLY A 13 -5.18 -4.30 -3.49
N GLN A 14 -6.42 -3.97 -3.75
CA GLN A 14 -6.84 -3.61 -5.10
C GLN A 14 -6.67 -2.15 -5.36
N ILE A 15 -6.28 -1.84 -6.57
CA ILE A 15 -6.20 -0.46 -7.07
C ILE A 15 -7.06 -0.42 -8.32
N HIS A 16 -7.97 0.53 -8.37
CA HIS A 16 -8.77 0.65 -9.57
C HIS A 16 -9.19 2.09 -9.77
N PHE A 17 -9.68 2.35 -10.96
CA PHE A 17 -10.08 3.69 -11.36
C PHE A 17 -11.57 3.66 -11.62
N ALA A 18 -12.29 4.50 -10.92
CA ALA A 18 -13.73 4.55 -11.06
C ALA A 18 -14.20 5.94 -10.70
N GLY A 19 -15.16 6.44 -11.49
CA GLY A 19 -15.72 7.75 -11.20
C GLY A 19 -14.72 8.87 -11.33
N GLY A 20 -13.70 8.70 -12.17
CA GLY A 20 -12.69 9.73 -12.34
C GLY A 20 -11.66 9.79 -11.24
N MET A 21 -11.69 8.84 -10.33
CA MET A 21 -10.79 8.86 -9.17
C MET A 21 -10.09 7.52 -9.05
N VAL A 22 -8.87 7.58 -8.54
CA VAL A 22 -8.12 6.36 -8.21
C VAL A 22 -8.53 5.92 -6.81
N ARG A 23 -8.82 4.65 -6.66
CA ARG A 23 -9.23 4.08 -5.38
C ARG A 23 -8.36 2.89 -5.08
N TYR A 24 -7.84 2.83 -3.87
CA TYR A 24 -7.07 1.66 -3.48
C TYR A 24 -7.29 1.39 -2.01
N ASP A 25 -7.20 0.11 -1.69
CA ASP A 25 -7.49 -0.36 -0.35
C ASP A 25 -6.21 -0.73 0.35
N PHE A 26 -6.05 -0.25 1.58
CA PHE A 26 -5.01 -0.76 2.45
C PHE A 26 -5.54 -2.02 3.11
N VAL A 27 -4.71 -3.04 3.18
CA VAL A 27 -5.14 -4.32 3.72
C VAL A 27 -4.18 -4.74 4.81
N SER A 28 -4.70 -5.51 5.74
CA SER A 28 -3.86 -6.18 6.71
C SER A 28 -4.19 -7.66 6.67
N LEU A 29 -3.20 -8.47 7.00
CA LEU A 29 -3.38 -9.91 7.02
C LEU A 29 -3.99 -10.29 8.36
N GLN A 30 -5.15 -10.90 8.31
CA GLN A 30 -5.87 -11.27 9.50
C GLN A 30 -5.70 -12.76 9.74
N PRO A 31 -5.42 -13.17 10.98
CA PRO A 31 -5.29 -14.59 11.25
C PRO A 31 -6.62 -15.30 11.04
N GLU A 32 -6.53 -16.47 10.47
CA GLU A 32 -7.67 -17.33 10.31
C GLU A 32 -7.65 -18.38 11.39
N GLU A 33 -8.58 -19.29 11.32
CA GLU A 33 -8.60 -20.41 12.23
C GLU A 33 -7.33 -21.23 12.09
N ASP A 34 -7.10 -22.05 13.08
CA ASP A 34 -5.92 -22.86 13.13
C ASP A 34 -5.71 -23.60 11.82
N GLY A 35 -4.49 -23.58 11.35
CA GLY A 35 -4.12 -24.30 10.16
C GLY A 35 -4.39 -23.59 8.87
N LYS A 36 -4.95 -22.42 8.92
CA LYS A 36 -5.26 -21.68 7.69
C LYS A 36 -4.34 -20.49 7.55
N ALA A 37 -4.05 -20.17 6.30
CA ALA A 37 -3.23 -19.01 6.01
C ALA A 37 -4.00 -17.73 6.34
N PRO A 38 -3.29 -16.68 6.73
CA PRO A 38 -3.96 -15.40 6.96
C PRO A 38 -4.59 -14.89 5.67
N THR A 39 -5.69 -14.18 5.80
CA THR A 39 -6.35 -13.60 4.64
C THR A 39 -6.26 -12.09 4.72
N PRO A 40 -6.14 -11.42 3.57
CA PRO A 40 -6.13 -9.97 3.56
C PRO A 40 -7.52 -9.41 3.80
N LYS A 41 -7.59 -8.40 4.64
CA LYS A 41 -8.83 -7.68 4.91
C LYS A 41 -8.60 -6.22 4.63
N ALA A 42 -9.52 -5.62 3.91
CA ALA A 42 -9.42 -4.19 3.62
C ALA A 42 -9.76 -3.41 4.87
N ASN A 43 -8.85 -2.53 5.25
CA ASN A 43 -9.05 -1.68 6.42
C ASN A 43 -9.59 -0.34 6.04
N VAL A 44 -8.98 0.27 5.04
CA VAL A 44 -9.25 1.64 4.67
C VAL A 44 -9.15 1.75 3.17
N ARG A 45 -10.02 2.55 2.60
CA ARG A 45 -9.93 2.86 1.18
C ARG A 45 -9.53 4.31 1.03
N ILE A 46 -8.55 4.54 0.17
CA ILE A 46 -8.11 5.89 -0.17
C ILE A 46 -8.62 6.22 -1.55
N VAL A 47 -9.13 7.41 -1.69
CA VAL A 47 -9.63 7.91 -2.97
C VAL A 47 -8.87 9.19 -3.27
N MET A 48 -8.28 9.28 -4.45
CA MET A 48 -7.55 10.48 -4.79
C MET A 48 -7.62 10.72 -6.30
N PRO A 49 -7.41 11.98 -6.70
CA PRO A 49 -7.39 12.26 -8.13
C PRO A 49 -6.16 11.66 -8.79
N PRO A 50 -6.23 11.43 -10.11
CA PRO A 50 -5.08 10.83 -10.81
C PRO A 50 -3.79 11.61 -10.62
N GLN A 51 -3.84 12.92 -10.56
CA GLN A 51 -2.61 13.70 -10.37
C GLN A 51 -2.00 13.45 -9.00
N GLY A 52 -2.84 13.35 -7.98
CA GLY A 52 -2.34 13.02 -6.65
C GLY A 52 -1.75 11.62 -6.62
N PHE A 53 -2.35 10.71 -7.35
CA PHE A 53 -1.85 9.35 -7.39
C PHE A 53 -0.47 9.31 -8.06
N LEU A 54 -0.29 10.07 -9.13
CA LEU A 54 1.00 10.15 -9.78
C LEU A 54 2.05 10.75 -8.85
N ALA A 55 1.70 11.80 -8.14
CA ALA A 55 2.63 12.42 -7.20
C ALA A 55 2.99 11.42 -6.09
N ALA A 56 2.01 10.67 -5.62
CA ALA A 56 2.28 9.68 -4.58
C ALA A 56 3.24 8.62 -5.09
N TYR A 57 3.05 8.18 -6.33
CA TYR A 57 3.94 7.20 -6.91
C TYR A 57 5.38 7.71 -6.95
N ASN A 58 5.55 8.96 -7.37
CA ASN A 58 6.90 9.52 -7.44
C ASN A 58 7.55 9.59 -6.06
N SER A 59 6.80 9.99 -5.07
CA SER A 59 7.33 10.06 -3.71
C SER A 59 7.71 8.68 -3.19
N MET A 60 6.86 7.70 -3.46
CA MET A 60 7.12 6.35 -3.02
C MET A 60 8.34 5.78 -3.72
N GLN A 61 8.49 6.08 -5.00
CA GLN A 61 9.65 5.58 -5.75
C GLN A 61 10.95 6.13 -5.16
N GLN A 62 10.94 7.40 -4.79
CA GLN A 62 12.14 7.98 -4.19
C GLN A 62 12.51 7.30 -2.90
N LEU A 63 11.53 6.99 -2.08
CA LEU A 63 11.83 6.30 -0.83
C LEU A 63 12.30 4.88 -1.09
N ILE A 64 11.68 4.20 -2.06
CA ILE A 64 12.11 2.85 -2.40
C ILE A 64 13.59 2.85 -2.79
N ASP A 65 14.00 3.84 -3.60
CA ASP A 65 15.39 3.92 -4.00
C ASP A 65 16.31 4.07 -2.79
N LYS A 66 15.91 4.88 -1.84
CA LYS A 66 16.72 5.06 -0.64
C LYS A 66 16.78 3.80 0.21
N LEU A 67 15.68 3.08 0.29
CA LEU A 67 15.66 1.84 1.07
C LEU A 67 16.53 0.77 0.43
N LEU A 68 16.55 0.75 -0.90
CA LEU A 68 17.43 -0.18 -1.59
C LEU A 68 18.89 0.16 -1.33
N GLU A 69 19.25 1.44 -1.38
CA GLU A 69 20.62 1.87 -1.11
C GLU A 69 21.05 1.53 0.31
N ALA A 70 20.12 1.69 1.24
CA ALA A 70 20.45 1.45 2.65
C ALA A 70 20.44 -0.02 3.02
N GLY A 71 20.03 -0.89 2.11
CA GLY A 71 19.99 -2.31 2.41
C GLY A 71 18.78 -2.75 3.20
N VAL A 72 17.85 -1.84 3.45
CA VAL A 72 16.63 -2.20 4.16
C VAL A 72 15.70 -3.01 3.29
N LEU A 73 15.77 -2.78 1.99
CA LEU A 73 14.87 -3.39 1.04
C LEU A 73 15.70 -4.02 -0.07
N GLN A 74 15.29 -5.19 -0.53
CA GLN A 74 15.92 -5.83 -1.66
C GLN A 74 14.90 -5.96 -2.77
N LYS A 75 15.35 -5.63 -3.98
CA LYS A 75 14.49 -5.78 -5.12
C LYS A 75 14.37 -7.25 -5.45
N ASN A 76 13.16 -7.74 -5.55
CA ASN A 76 12.94 -9.14 -5.80
C ASN A 76 12.62 -9.34 -7.27
N GLU A 77 13.64 -9.61 -8.04
CA GLU A 77 13.48 -9.77 -9.47
C GLU A 77 12.75 -11.04 -9.82
N ALA A 78 12.85 -12.03 -8.97
CA ALA A 78 12.24 -13.29 -9.27
C ALA A 78 10.73 -13.28 -9.06
N ALA A 79 10.24 -12.23 -8.50
CA ALA A 79 8.83 -12.19 -8.16
C ALA A 79 7.93 -12.04 -9.36
N LYS A 80 8.49 -11.76 -10.52
CA LYS A 80 7.63 -11.55 -11.64
C LYS A 80 7.10 -12.76 -12.25
#